data_8858ac3d3ec70310813f1363e0e70eaa
#
_entry.id   8858ac3d3ec70310813f1363e0e70eaa
#
_cell.length_a   1.000
_cell.length_b   1.000
_cell.length_c   1.000
_cell.angle_alpha   90.00
_cell.angle_beta   90.00
_cell.angle_gamma   90.00
#
_symmetry.space_group_name_H-M   'P 1'
#
loop_
_entity.id
_entity.type
_entity.pdbx_description
1 polymer ?
#
loop_
_entity_poly.entity_id
_entity_poly.type
_entity_poly.pdbx_seq_one_letter_code
_entity_poly.pdbx_strand_id
1 'polypeptide(L)'
;MPLYALDGRRPTLPAEGRFWIAPSACLIGDVRVGIDVGIWFGAVLRGDNEPIVIGARANIQESCTLHTDMGSPLTIGEDCTIGHNVILHGCTVGEGSLIGMGSIVLNRARIGRGSLVGAGALVTEGKSFDDFSLIMGSPAKATRMLEKDAVAALRFSAAHYVENWRRFAKGLKPIDPDG
;
A
#
# COMPACT_ATOMS: atom_id res chain seq x y z
N MET A 1 16.21 2.84 -8.74
CA MET A 1 14.73 2.80 -8.64
C MET A 1 14.13 3.46 -9.87
N PRO A 2 13.23 2.79 -10.58
CA PRO A 2 12.58 3.34 -11.78
C PRO A 2 11.44 4.29 -11.38
N LEU A 3 11.70 5.60 -11.56
CA LEU A 3 10.72 6.67 -11.41
C LEU A 3 10.48 7.30 -12.79
N TYR A 4 9.23 7.39 -13.20
CA TYR A 4 8.87 7.90 -14.51
C TYR A 4 7.92 9.09 -14.42
N ALA A 5 8.24 10.15 -15.16
CA ALA A 5 7.29 11.21 -15.43
C ALA A 5 6.42 10.83 -16.64
N LEU A 6 5.16 11.20 -16.60
CA LEU A 6 4.21 11.05 -17.70
C LEU A 6 3.38 12.34 -17.83
N ASP A 7 3.38 12.94 -19.00
CA ASP A 7 2.65 14.19 -19.31
C ASP A 7 2.87 15.32 -18.28
N GLY A 8 4.13 15.49 -17.87
CA GLY A 8 4.54 16.50 -16.88
C GLY A 8 4.25 16.15 -15.43
N ARG A 9 3.53 15.08 -15.14
CA ARG A 9 3.30 14.56 -13.79
C ARG A 9 4.45 13.62 -13.40
N ARG A 10 4.91 13.72 -12.17
CA ARG A 10 6.05 12.91 -11.68
C ARG A 10 5.84 12.53 -10.22
N PRO A 11 6.45 11.41 -9.76
CA PRO A 11 6.40 11.04 -8.36
C PRO A 11 6.95 12.15 -7.44
N THR A 12 6.25 12.39 -6.33
CA THR A 12 6.67 13.28 -5.26
C THR A 12 7.11 12.45 -4.07
N LEU A 13 8.36 12.65 -3.65
CA LEU A 13 9.01 11.88 -2.59
C LEU A 13 9.40 12.79 -1.42
N PRO A 14 9.45 12.29 -0.18
CA PRO A 14 10.05 12.99 0.96
C PRO A 14 11.54 13.25 0.75
N ALA A 15 12.17 13.93 1.70
CA ALA A 15 13.63 14.07 1.73
C ALA A 15 14.32 12.69 1.74
N GLU A 16 15.51 12.64 1.15
CA GLU A 16 16.34 11.43 1.10
C GLU A 16 16.55 10.85 2.52
N GLY A 17 16.52 9.52 2.62
CA GLY A 17 16.60 8.81 3.91
C GLY A 17 15.29 8.77 4.70
N ARG A 18 14.21 9.37 4.21
CA ARG A 18 12.90 9.35 4.83
C ARG A 18 11.88 8.49 4.08
N PHE A 19 12.34 7.62 3.22
CA PHE A 19 11.58 6.60 2.48
C PHE A 19 12.52 5.56 1.92
N TRP A 20 11.99 4.44 1.48
CA TRP A 20 12.75 3.43 0.73
C TRP A 20 11.90 2.83 -0.39
N ILE A 21 12.50 2.74 -1.57
CA ILE A 21 11.89 2.14 -2.76
C ILE A 21 12.88 1.10 -3.28
N ALA A 22 12.44 -0.16 -3.36
CA ALA A 22 13.24 -1.26 -3.88
C ALA A 22 13.72 -0.99 -5.31
N PRO A 23 14.89 -1.49 -5.71
CA PRO A 23 15.43 -1.26 -7.06
C PRO A 23 14.51 -1.66 -8.21
N SER A 24 13.68 -2.69 -8.02
CA SER A 24 12.72 -3.19 -9.03
C SER A 24 11.29 -2.66 -8.89
N ALA A 25 10.99 -1.83 -7.88
CA ALA A 25 9.70 -1.17 -7.80
C ALA A 25 9.61 -0.01 -8.80
N CYS A 26 8.43 0.22 -9.38
CA CYS A 26 8.21 1.18 -10.45
C CYS A 26 7.11 2.19 -10.06
N LEU A 27 7.41 3.50 -10.11
CA LEU A 27 6.47 4.58 -9.85
C LEU A 27 6.32 5.45 -11.09
N ILE A 28 5.09 5.66 -11.56
CA ILE A 28 4.78 6.35 -12.82
C ILE A 28 3.73 7.45 -12.55
N GLY A 29 3.98 8.67 -13.00
CA GLY A 29 3.02 9.78 -12.96
C GLY A 29 2.83 10.36 -11.55
N ASP A 30 1.59 10.76 -11.20
CA ASP A 30 1.28 11.42 -9.93
C ASP A 30 1.17 10.42 -8.77
N VAL A 31 2.32 10.00 -8.25
CA VAL A 31 2.43 9.16 -7.05
C VAL A 31 3.06 9.97 -5.94
N ARG A 32 2.32 10.21 -4.85
CA ARG A 32 2.75 11.03 -3.70
C ARG A 32 3.06 10.13 -2.52
N VAL A 33 4.33 10.06 -2.17
CA VAL A 33 4.85 9.15 -1.14
C VAL A 33 5.05 9.92 0.16
N GLY A 34 4.49 9.42 1.27
CA GLY A 34 4.66 9.97 2.61
C GLY A 34 6.00 9.62 3.27
N ILE A 35 6.23 10.22 4.43
CA ILE A 35 7.45 9.99 5.22
C ILE A 35 7.47 8.55 5.77
N ASP A 36 8.64 7.95 5.78
CA ASP A 36 8.92 6.61 6.29
C ASP A 36 8.14 5.48 5.58
N VAL A 37 7.70 5.73 4.33
CA VAL A 37 7.08 4.71 3.48
C VAL A 37 8.14 3.76 2.92
N GLY A 38 7.83 2.45 2.90
CA GLY A 38 8.60 1.41 2.23
C GLY A 38 7.83 0.83 1.04
N ILE A 39 8.44 0.83 -0.16
CA ILE A 39 7.87 0.22 -1.37
C ILE A 39 8.79 -0.91 -1.82
N TRP A 40 8.26 -2.13 -1.81
CA TRP A 40 9.03 -3.36 -1.92
C TRP A 40 9.17 -3.86 -3.36
N PHE A 41 9.94 -4.92 -3.54
CA PHE A 41 10.37 -5.41 -4.84
C PHE A 41 9.19 -5.75 -5.78
N GLY A 42 9.29 -5.32 -7.03
CA GLY A 42 8.29 -5.61 -8.07
C GLY A 42 6.96 -4.88 -7.92
N ALA A 43 6.79 -4.02 -6.92
CA ALA A 43 5.58 -3.20 -6.81
C ALA A 43 5.50 -2.17 -7.95
N VAL A 44 4.32 -2.02 -8.55
CA VAL A 44 4.06 -1.07 -9.65
C VAL A 44 2.94 -0.12 -9.24
N LEU A 45 3.24 1.17 -9.22
CA LEU A 45 2.32 2.25 -8.87
C LEU A 45 2.17 3.19 -10.07
N ARG A 46 0.99 3.24 -10.68
CA ARG A 46 0.74 4.05 -11.88
C ARG A 46 -0.40 5.05 -11.64
N GLY A 47 -0.01 6.30 -11.38
CA GLY A 47 -0.92 7.45 -11.19
C GLY A 47 -0.98 8.30 -12.46
N ASP A 48 -1.47 7.72 -13.56
CA ASP A 48 -1.60 8.38 -14.86
C ASP A 48 -2.98 9.05 -15.05
N ASN A 49 -4.03 8.54 -14.44
CA ASN A 49 -5.38 9.14 -14.48
C ASN A 49 -5.58 10.10 -13.30
N GLU A 50 -5.56 9.58 -12.09
CA GLU A 50 -5.74 10.31 -10.84
C GLU A 50 -4.53 10.07 -9.91
N PRO A 51 -4.33 10.89 -8.87
CA PRO A 51 -3.21 10.71 -7.97
C PRO A 51 -3.32 9.42 -7.12
N ILE A 52 -2.15 8.83 -6.85
CA ILE A 52 -1.96 7.83 -5.80
C ILE A 52 -1.30 8.54 -4.61
N VAL A 53 -1.97 8.57 -3.47
CA VAL A 53 -1.47 9.19 -2.23
C VAL A 53 -1.21 8.11 -1.18
N ILE A 54 0.03 8.07 -0.66
CA ILE A 54 0.46 7.08 0.34
C ILE A 54 0.84 7.83 1.61
N GLY A 55 0.11 7.58 2.68
CA GLY A 55 0.34 8.16 4.00
C GLY A 55 1.64 7.70 4.65
N ALA A 56 2.09 8.44 5.64
CA ALA A 56 3.33 8.16 6.36
C ALA A 56 3.38 6.75 6.96
N ARG A 57 4.55 6.14 7.01
CA ARG A 57 4.82 4.82 7.61
C ARG A 57 4.03 3.65 7.01
N ALA A 58 3.36 3.86 5.87
CA ALA A 58 2.74 2.76 5.14
C ALA A 58 3.80 1.91 4.43
N ASN A 59 3.47 0.64 4.19
CA ASN A 59 4.33 -0.24 3.40
C ASN A 59 3.52 -0.89 2.27
N ILE A 60 4.13 -0.92 1.08
CA ILE A 60 3.58 -1.55 -0.12
C ILE A 60 4.49 -2.73 -0.44
N GLN A 61 4.01 -3.94 -0.16
CA GLN A 61 4.84 -5.14 -0.24
C GLN A 61 5.05 -5.62 -1.68
N GLU A 62 5.79 -6.72 -1.82
CA GLU A 62 6.25 -7.21 -3.11
C GLU A 62 5.11 -7.49 -4.08
N SER A 63 5.34 -7.13 -5.36
CA SER A 63 4.43 -7.41 -6.48
C SER A 63 3.05 -6.79 -6.36
N CYS A 64 2.85 -5.79 -5.50
CA CYS A 64 1.61 -5.03 -5.46
C CYS A 64 1.41 -4.22 -6.75
N THR A 65 0.16 -4.11 -7.19
CA THR A 65 -0.23 -3.26 -8.31
C THR A 65 -1.23 -2.21 -7.84
N LEU A 66 -0.84 -0.94 -7.93
CA LEU A 66 -1.65 0.22 -7.54
C LEU A 66 -1.95 1.07 -8.77
N HIS A 67 -3.23 1.28 -9.05
CA HIS A 67 -3.65 2.06 -10.20
C HIS A 67 -4.89 2.90 -9.90
N THR A 68 -5.22 3.80 -10.81
CA THR A 68 -6.35 4.73 -10.69
C THR A 68 -7.11 4.82 -12.01
N ASP A 69 -8.42 5.01 -11.91
CA ASP A 69 -9.26 5.42 -13.04
C ASP A 69 -9.66 6.88 -12.92
N MET A 70 -10.13 7.46 -14.04
CA MET A 70 -10.64 8.82 -14.05
C MET A 70 -11.78 8.98 -13.03
N GLY A 71 -11.66 9.99 -12.15
CA GLY A 71 -12.59 10.24 -11.04
C GLY A 71 -12.50 9.24 -9.88
N SER A 72 -11.50 8.37 -9.88
CA SER A 72 -11.28 7.36 -8.82
C SER A 72 -9.82 7.40 -8.34
N PRO A 73 -9.42 8.40 -7.55
CA PRO A 73 -8.08 8.46 -6.96
C PRO A 73 -7.87 7.34 -5.96
N LEU A 74 -6.60 7.01 -5.70
CA LEU A 74 -6.23 6.01 -4.71
C LEU A 74 -5.57 6.69 -3.51
N THR A 75 -6.11 6.42 -2.31
CA THR A 75 -5.57 6.96 -1.07
C THR A 75 -5.32 5.84 -0.07
N ILE A 76 -4.10 5.79 0.46
CA ILE A 76 -3.70 4.89 1.54
C ILE A 76 -3.35 5.76 2.74
N GLY A 77 -4.02 5.53 3.88
CA GLY A 77 -3.77 6.23 5.13
C GLY A 77 -2.39 5.93 5.72
N GLU A 78 -2.06 6.64 6.80
CA GLU A 78 -0.84 6.40 7.55
C GLU A 78 -0.85 5.02 8.23
N ASP A 79 0.32 4.48 8.53
CA ASP A 79 0.49 3.20 9.25
C ASP A 79 -0.23 2.00 8.60
N CYS A 80 -0.43 2.04 7.29
CA CYS A 80 -1.07 0.94 6.56
C CYS A 80 -0.07 -0.11 6.11
N THR A 81 -0.50 -1.39 6.15
CA THR A 81 0.23 -2.51 5.55
C THR A 81 -0.52 -3.03 4.34
N ILE A 82 0.09 -2.95 3.16
CA ILE A 82 -0.44 -3.54 1.92
C ILE A 82 0.37 -4.79 1.61
N GLY A 83 -0.25 -5.95 1.86
CA GLY A 83 0.40 -7.26 1.77
C GLY A 83 0.80 -7.64 0.34
N HIS A 84 1.66 -8.65 0.23
CA HIS A 84 2.21 -9.12 -1.05
C HIS A 84 1.12 -9.41 -2.09
N ASN A 85 1.36 -9.09 -3.36
CA ASN A 85 0.47 -9.33 -4.51
C ASN A 85 -0.93 -8.68 -4.39
N VAL A 86 -1.09 -7.62 -3.60
CA VAL A 86 -2.36 -6.89 -3.49
C VAL A 86 -2.57 -6.03 -4.73
N ILE A 87 -3.82 -5.97 -5.20
CA ILE A 87 -4.27 -5.02 -6.22
C ILE A 87 -5.16 -3.98 -5.56
N LEU A 88 -4.75 -2.72 -5.61
CA LEU A 88 -5.58 -1.57 -5.21
C LEU A 88 -5.89 -0.74 -6.45
N HIS A 89 -7.17 -0.51 -6.70
CA HIS A 89 -7.61 0.22 -7.88
C HIS A 89 -8.62 1.29 -7.50
N GLY A 90 -8.22 2.59 -7.56
CA GLY A 90 -9.09 3.73 -7.31
C GLY A 90 -9.88 3.70 -6.01
N CYS A 91 -9.29 3.27 -4.91
CA CYS A 91 -9.95 3.03 -3.64
C CYS A 91 -9.35 3.86 -2.48
N THR A 92 -9.98 3.80 -1.31
CA THR A 92 -9.50 4.43 -0.09
C THR A 92 -9.26 3.37 0.99
N VAL A 93 -8.07 3.38 1.57
CA VAL A 93 -7.69 2.55 2.72
C VAL A 93 -7.45 3.46 3.91
N GLY A 94 -8.27 3.31 4.97
CA GLY A 94 -8.16 4.09 6.20
C GLY A 94 -6.88 3.78 6.98
N GLU A 95 -6.42 4.75 7.76
CA GLU A 95 -5.18 4.65 8.55
C GLU A 95 -5.11 3.39 9.43
N GLY A 96 -3.92 2.86 9.63
CA GLY A 96 -3.67 1.71 10.49
C GLY A 96 -4.30 0.40 10.02
N SER A 97 -4.76 0.33 8.77
CA SER A 97 -5.39 -0.88 8.22
C SER A 97 -4.36 -1.81 7.58
N LEU A 98 -4.71 -3.09 7.52
CA LEU A 98 -3.94 -4.11 6.83
C LEU A 98 -4.78 -4.74 5.71
N ILE A 99 -4.24 -4.73 4.51
CA ILE A 99 -4.80 -5.44 3.36
C ILE A 99 -4.01 -6.73 3.18
N GLY A 100 -4.67 -7.86 3.38
CA GLY A 100 -4.05 -9.17 3.33
C GLY A 100 -3.56 -9.55 1.93
N MET A 101 -2.55 -10.41 1.88
CA MET A 101 -1.88 -10.88 0.66
C MET A 101 -2.86 -11.34 -0.41
N GLY A 102 -2.61 -10.94 -1.67
CA GLY A 102 -3.41 -11.35 -2.83
C GLY A 102 -4.83 -10.80 -2.87
N SER A 103 -5.18 -9.85 -2.00
CA SER A 103 -6.51 -9.20 -2.02
C SER A 103 -6.63 -8.24 -3.18
N ILE A 104 -7.87 -8.04 -3.64
CA ILE A 104 -8.22 -7.08 -4.69
C ILE A 104 -9.25 -6.10 -4.14
N VAL A 105 -8.97 -4.80 -4.25
CA VAL A 105 -9.88 -3.72 -3.82
C VAL A 105 -10.14 -2.79 -5.00
N LEU A 106 -11.41 -2.73 -5.43
CA LEU A 106 -11.81 -2.07 -6.66
C LEU A 106 -12.24 -0.60 -6.45
N ASN A 107 -12.52 0.09 -7.56
CA ASN A 107 -12.84 1.51 -7.63
C ASN A 107 -13.88 1.95 -6.60
N ARG A 108 -13.65 3.11 -6.00
CA ARG A 108 -14.54 3.75 -5.03
C ARG A 108 -14.84 2.92 -3.77
N ALA A 109 -14.17 1.77 -3.61
CA ALA A 109 -14.25 1.03 -2.35
C ALA A 109 -13.56 1.79 -1.22
N ARG A 110 -14.10 1.68 -0.01
CA ARG A 110 -13.61 2.36 1.20
C ARG A 110 -13.43 1.34 2.32
N ILE A 111 -12.21 1.20 2.77
CA ILE A 111 -11.87 0.41 3.96
C ILE A 111 -11.72 1.39 5.12
N GLY A 112 -12.52 1.21 6.18
CA GLY A 112 -12.43 2.02 7.39
C GLY A 112 -11.08 1.86 8.10
N ARG A 113 -10.71 2.82 8.93
CA ARG A 113 -9.43 2.81 9.67
C ARG A 113 -9.31 1.58 10.58
N GLY A 114 -8.08 1.16 10.82
CA GLY A 114 -7.78 0.04 11.73
C GLY A 114 -8.45 -1.27 11.34
N SER A 115 -8.80 -1.45 10.07
CA SER A 115 -9.49 -2.63 9.56
C SER A 115 -8.50 -3.66 9.01
N LEU A 116 -8.92 -4.91 9.00
CA LEU A 116 -8.19 -6.03 8.41
C LEU A 116 -8.99 -6.63 7.25
N VAL A 117 -8.44 -6.52 6.05
CA VAL A 117 -8.92 -7.28 4.89
C VAL A 117 -8.15 -8.60 4.84
N GLY A 118 -8.85 -9.73 4.90
CA GLY A 118 -8.26 -11.07 4.88
C GLY A 118 -7.59 -11.37 3.53
N ALA A 119 -6.57 -12.24 3.55
CA ALA A 119 -5.86 -12.64 2.34
C ALA A 119 -6.81 -13.20 1.27
N GLY A 120 -6.56 -12.87 -0.01
CA GLY A 120 -7.37 -13.31 -1.15
C GLY A 120 -8.79 -12.73 -1.21
N ALA A 121 -9.13 -11.73 -0.39
CA ALA A 121 -10.45 -11.11 -0.40
C ALA A 121 -10.67 -10.26 -1.67
N LEU A 122 -11.91 -10.27 -2.20
CA LEU A 122 -12.35 -9.40 -3.30
C LEU A 122 -13.33 -8.35 -2.79
N VAL A 123 -12.85 -7.13 -2.61
CA VAL A 123 -13.69 -5.97 -2.30
C VAL A 123 -14.18 -5.35 -3.60
N THR A 124 -15.46 -5.52 -3.87
CA THR A 124 -16.09 -5.04 -5.11
C THR A 124 -16.25 -3.52 -5.10
N GLU A 125 -16.44 -2.97 -6.28
CA GLU A 125 -16.57 -1.53 -6.54
C GLU A 125 -17.63 -0.87 -5.65
N GLY A 126 -17.31 0.34 -5.14
CA GLY A 126 -18.22 1.16 -4.34
C GLY A 126 -18.55 0.61 -2.95
N LYS A 127 -18.00 -0.53 -2.55
CA LYS A 127 -18.22 -1.07 -1.19
C LYS A 127 -17.55 -0.22 -0.14
N SER A 128 -18.28 0.01 0.96
CA SER A 128 -17.75 0.71 2.14
C SER A 128 -17.86 -0.18 3.36
N PHE A 129 -16.81 -0.15 4.18
CA PHE A 129 -16.75 -0.86 5.45
C PHE A 129 -16.39 0.13 6.57
N ASP A 130 -17.01 -0.07 7.71
CA ASP A 130 -16.79 0.76 8.90
C ASP A 130 -15.38 0.55 9.46
N ASP A 131 -14.95 1.47 10.31
CA ASP A 131 -13.69 1.39 11.05
C ASP A 131 -13.61 0.07 11.85
N PHE A 132 -12.41 -0.45 12.01
CA PHE A 132 -12.10 -1.65 12.81
C PHE A 132 -12.80 -2.93 12.34
N SER A 133 -13.14 -3.04 11.08
CA SER A 133 -13.81 -4.21 10.50
C SER A 133 -12.82 -5.33 10.17
N LEU A 134 -13.21 -6.57 10.45
CA LEU A 134 -12.63 -7.76 9.80
C LEU A 134 -13.43 -8.06 8.54
N ILE A 135 -12.77 -7.95 7.39
CA ILE A 135 -13.37 -8.03 6.06
C ILE A 135 -12.81 -9.24 5.34
N MET A 136 -13.65 -10.21 4.94
CA MET A 136 -13.20 -11.48 4.37
C MET A 136 -14.09 -11.96 3.22
N GLY A 137 -13.52 -12.77 2.34
CA GLY A 137 -14.24 -13.52 1.31
C GLY A 137 -14.21 -12.90 -0.08
N SER A 138 -14.81 -13.59 -1.05
CA SER A 138 -14.94 -13.17 -2.45
C SER A 138 -16.36 -13.52 -2.94
N PRO A 139 -17.25 -12.50 -3.04
CA PRO A 139 -17.08 -11.10 -2.68
C PRO A 139 -16.93 -10.89 -1.16
N ALA A 140 -16.15 -9.87 -0.77
CA ALA A 140 -15.82 -9.60 0.63
C ALA A 140 -17.01 -9.03 1.42
N LYS A 141 -17.09 -9.44 2.69
CA LYS A 141 -18.07 -8.95 3.67
C LYS A 141 -17.38 -8.66 4.99
N ALA A 142 -17.90 -7.69 5.75
CA ALA A 142 -17.51 -7.53 7.15
C ALA A 142 -18.07 -8.72 7.94
N THR A 143 -17.22 -9.40 8.67
CA THR A 143 -17.59 -10.59 9.47
C THR A 143 -17.74 -10.27 10.94
N ARG A 144 -16.94 -9.35 11.47
CA ARG A 144 -16.99 -8.85 12.84
C ARG A 144 -16.18 -7.56 12.98
N MET A 145 -16.30 -6.91 14.11
CA MET A 145 -15.40 -5.84 14.53
C MET A 145 -14.11 -6.43 15.11
N LEU A 146 -13.00 -5.74 14.93
CA LEU A 146 -11.72 -6.07 15.55
C LEU A 146 -11.68 -5.54 16.99
N GLU A 147 -11.10 -6.33 17.86
CA GLU A 147 -10.82 -5.92 19.24
C GLU A 147 -9.55 -5.05 19.30
N LYS A 148 -9.38 -4.32 20.39
CA LYS A 148 -8.27 -3.36 20.59
C LYS A 148 -6.89 -3.99 20.37
N ASP A 149 -6.68 -5.20 20.86
CA ASP A 149 -5.39 -5.89 20.71
C ASP A 149 -5.09 -6.26 19.26
N ALA A 150 -6.10 -6.65 18.50
CA ALA A 150 -5.97 -6.91 17.06
C ALA A 150 -5.60 -5.62 16.31
N VAL A 151 -6.27 -4.50 16.62
CA VAL A 151 -5.94 -3.19 16.01
C VAL A 151 -4.52 -2.75 16.36
N ALA A 152 -4.08 -2.96 17.61
CA ALA A 152 -2.71 -2.67 18.02
C ALA A 152 -1.68 -3.50 17.23
N ALA A 153 -1.98 -4.78 16.98
CA ALA A 153 -1.12 -5.67 16.18
C ALA A 153 -0.97 -5.20 14.73
N LEU A 154 -2.02 -4.61 14.12
CA LEU A 154 -1.92 -4.04 12.76
C LEU A 154 -0.90 -2.88 12.71
N ARG A 155 -0.97 -1.97 13.69
CA ARG A 155 -0.02 -0.85 13.79
C ARG A 155 1.41 -1.32 14.05
N PHE A 156 1.57 -2.34 14.87
CA PHE A 156 2.88 -2.96 15.11
C PHE A 156 3.48 -3.51 13.81
N SER A 157 2.67 -4.13 12.96
CA SER A 157 3.10 -4.59 11.63
C SER A 157 3.69 -3.45 10.80
N ALA A 158 3.00 -2.32 10.69
CA ALA A 158 3.48 -1.17 9.93
C ALA A 158 4.80 -0.61 10.51
N ALA A 159 4.89 -0.45 11.82
CA ALA A 159 6.11 0.00 12.49
C ALA A 159 7.29 -0.94 12.24
N HIS A 160 7.06 -2.27 12.28
CA HIS A 160 8.08 -3.27 11.97
C HIS A 160 8.62 -3.10 10.53
N TYR A 161 7.75 -2.80 9.57
CA TYR A 161 8.17 -2.56 8.18
C TYR A 161 8.98 -1.28 8.01
N VAL A 162 8.78 -0.26 8.85
CA VAL A 162 9.66 0.92 8.87
C VAL A 162 11.08 0.52 9.29
N GLU A 163 11.23 -0.26 10.36
CA GLU A 163 12.57 -0.75 10.76
C GLU A 163 13.17 -1.70 9.72
N ASN A 164 12.33 -2.52 9.08
CA ASN A 164 12.78 -3.46 8.07
C ASN A 164 13.34 -2.74 6.82
N TRP A 165 12.64 -1.75 6.27
CA TRP A 165 13.18 -1.03 5.12
C TRP A 165 14.47 -0.25 5.47
N ARG A 166 14.61 0.28 6.69
CA ARG A 166 15.85 0.93 7.14
C ARG A 166 17.03 -0.05 7.13
N ARG A 167 16.78 -1.30 7.55
CA ARG A 167 17.75 -2.41 7.46
C ARG A 167 18.14 -2.68 6.00
N PHE A 168 17.17 -2.76 5.10
CA PHE A 168 17.43 -2.98 3.66
C PHE A 168 18.18 -1.82 3.04
N ALA A 169 17.80 -0.58 3.31
CA ALA A 169 18.48 0.60 2.81
C ALA A 169 19.97 0.62 3.19
N LYS A 170 20.31 0.12 4.38
CA LYS A 170 21.70 0.08 4.88
C LYS A 170 22.48 -1.17 4.41
N GLY A 171 21.84 -2.32 4.33
CA GLY A 171 22.50 -3.61 4.22
C GLY A 171 22.36 -4.33 2.88
N LEU A 172 21.36 -3.96 2.06
CA LEU A 172 21.13 -4.63 0.77
C LEU A 172 22.24 -4.27 -0.23
N LYS A 173 22.88 -5.29 -0.77
CA LYS A 173 23.91 -5.15 -1.81
C LYS A 173 23.66 -6.17 -2.90
N PRO A 174 23.77 -5.79 -4.18
CA PRO A 174 23.85 -6.78 -5.24
C PRO A 174 25.09 -7.66 -5.04
N ILE A 175 24.97 -8.92 -5.38
CA ILE A 175 26.10 -9.85 -5.39
C ILE A 175 26.40 -10.20 -6.85
N ASP A 176 27.68 -10.40 -7.16
CA ASP A 176 28.11 -11.03 -8.39
C ASP A 176 28.12 -12.55 -8.15
N PRO A 177 27.30 -13.33 -8.86
CA PRO A 177 27.28 -14.78 -8.67
C PRO A 177 28.58 -15.49 -9.03
N ASP A 178 29.43 -14.82 -9.82
CA ASP A 178 30.69 -15.34 -10.29
C ASP A 178 31.93 -14.78 -9.54
N GLY A 179 31.70 -13.96 -8.47
CA GLY A 179 32.71 -13.25 -7.70
C GLY A 179 33.06 -13.88 -6.36
#